data_ec65dbae90cfecf4b241ee80ba088e56
#
_entry.id   ec65dbae90cfecf4b241ee80ba088e56
#
_cell.length_a   1.000
_cell.length_b   1.000
_cell.length_c   1.000
_cell.angle_alpha   90.00
_cell.angle_beta   90.00
_cell.angle_gamma   90.00
#
_symmetry.space_group_name_H-M   'P 1'
#
loop_
_entity.id
_entity.type
_entity.pdbx_description
1 polymer ?
#
loop_
_entity_poly.entity_id
_entity_poly.type
_entity_poly.pdbx_seq_one_letter_code
_entity_poly.pdbx_strand_id
1 'polypeptide(L)'
;MSAKSKLYLLAGLSFLAGNAMAQHICISTPNTSLVLNAPNGGELKYLSYGSKLSETDLQHINEASNCNHTAYPVYGMNCPGEAALSVKHADGNMSTQMEVVSVSTNQENQSTLTTIHLKDKVYPFYVDVHYKAYQDVDMIEAWTEIGHT
;
A
#
# COMPACT_ATOMS: atom_id res chain seq x y z
N MET A 1 -23.26 -2.87 -44.24
CA MET A 1 -22.15 -2.31 -43.44
C MET A 1 -22.65 -2.14 -42.01
N SER A 2 -22.29 -3.05 -41.11
CA SER A 2 -22.75 -3.06 -39.71
C SER A 2 -21.63 -2.58 -38.80
N ALA A 3 -21.79 -1.43 -38.20
CA ALA A 3 -20.85 -0.89 -37.21
C ALA A 3 -21.08 -1.59 -35.87
N LYS A 4 -20.13 -2.42 -35.44
CA LYS A 4 -20.10 -2.99 -34.07
C LYS A 4 -19.57 -1.95 -33.11
N SER A 5 -20.48 -1.33 -32.35
CA SER A 5 -20.14 -0.49 -31.20
C SER A 5 -19.56 -1.36 -30.09
N LYS A 6 -18.29 -1.14 -29.74
CA LYS A 6 -17.67 -1.75 -28.55
C LYS A 6 -18.04 -0.90 -27.35
N LEU A 7 -18.94 -1.41 -26.54
CA LEU A 7 -19.31 -0.83 -25.24
C LEU A 7 -18.17 -1.13 -24.26
N TYR A 8 -17.35 -0.12 -23.92
CA TYR A 8 -16.39 -0.21 -22.84
C TYR A 8 -17.13 -0.02 -21.52
N LEU A 9 -17.24 -1.10 -20.76
CA LEU A 9 -17.78 -1.07 -19.40
C LEU A 9 -16.74 -0.42 -18.49
N LEU A 10 -16.93 0.86 -18.17
CA LEU A 10 -16.17 1.55 -17.15
C LEU A 10 -16.63 1.02 -15.79
N ALA A 11 -15.83 0.17 -15.17
CA ALA A 11 -16.04 -0.21 -13.79
C ALA A 11 -15.63 0.98 -12.89
N GLY A 12 -16.60 1.84 -12.63
CA GLY A 12 -16.47 2.92 -11.66
C GLY A 12 -16.45 2.34 -10.26
N LEU A 13 -15.29 2.37 -9.60
CA LEU A 13 -15.16 2.04 -8.19
C LEU A 13 -15.79 3.18 -7.37
N SER A 14 -17.03 3.00 -6.93
CA SER A 14 -17.72 3.93 -6.04
C SER A 14 -17.12 3.85 -4.64
N PHE A 15 -16.50 4.92 -4.19
CA PHE A 15 -16.09 5.13 -2.82
C PHE A 15 -17.34 5.24 -1.92
N LEU A 16 -17.62 4.21 -1.13
CA LEU A 16 -18.52 4.28 0.01
C LEU A 16 -17.68 4.60 1.24
N ALA A 17 -17.82 5.81 1.76
CA ALA A 17 -17.30 6.19 3.06
C ALA A 17 -18.06 5.42 4.16
N GLY A 18 -17.34 4.66 4.98
CA GLY A 18 -17.91 4.09 6.20
C GLY A 18 -17.32 2.74 6.60
N ASN A 19 -16.63 2.73 7.73
CA ASN A 19 -15.99 1.65 8.47
C ASN A 19 -14.57 1.31 8.00
N ALA A 20 -13.67 1.21 8.99
CA ALA A 20 -12.29 0.70 8.83
C ALA A 20 -12.33 -0.79 8.47
N MET A 21 -12.67 -1.08 7.23
CA MET A 21 -12.55 -2.40 6.64
C MET A 21 -11.09 -2.59 6.23
N ALA A 22 -10.55 -3.78 6.49
CA ALA A 22 -9.27 -4.19 5.96
C ALA A 22 -9.24 -3.91 4.45
N GLN A 23 -8.41 -2.97 4.03
CA GLN A 23 -8.26 -2.65 2.61
C GLN A 23 -7.10 -3.43 2.06
N HIS A 24 -7.38 -4.58 1.48
CA HIS A 24 -6.36 -5.35 0.77
C HIS A 24 -6.00 -4.66 -0.54
N ILE A 25 -4.71 -4.41 -0.73
CA ILE A 25 -4.15 -3.83 -1.94
C ILE A 25 -3.36 -4.94 -2.63
N CYS A 26 -3.72 -5.27 -3.85
CA CYS A 26 -2.99 -6.24 -4.67
C CYS A 26 -2.21 -5.51 -5.76
N ILE A 27 -0.90 -5.56 -5.69
CA ILE A 27 0.05 -5.00 -6.66
C ILE A 27 0.59 -6.17 -7.48
N SER A 28 0.22 -6.25 -8.76
CA SER A 28 0.46 -7.43 -9.59
C SER A 28 1.23 -7.12 -10.86
N THR A 29 2.17 -7.99 -11.17
CA THR A 29 2.82 -8.16 -12.46
C THR A 29 2.15 -9.32 -13.23
N PRO A 30 2.65 -9.77 -14.40
CA PRO A 30 2.12 -10.94 -15.08
C PRO A 30 2.07 -12.21 -14.23
N ASN A 31 3.11 -12.51 -13.43
CA ASN A 31 3.23 -13.78 -12.70
C ASN A 31 3.42 -13.61 -11.18
N THR A 32 3.61 -12.39 -10.69
CA THR A 32 3.87 -12.11 -9.28
C THR A 32 2.81 -11.20 -8.68
N SER A 33 2.52 -11.34 -7.40
CA SER A 33 1.72 -10.37 -6.65
C SER A 33 2.33 -10.05 -5.30
N LEU A 34 2.23 -8.78 -4.92
CA LEU A 34 2.46 -8.25 -3.58
C LEU A 34 1.11 -7.84 -3.01
N VAL A 35 0.74 -8.39 -1.87
CA VAL A 35 -0.52 -8.07 -1.19
C VAL A 35 -0.22 -7.38 0.13
N LEU A 36 -0.81 -6.22 0.29
CA LEU A 36 -0.70 -5.40 1.49
C LEU A 36 -2.07 -5.22 2.13
N ASN A 37 -2.09 -5.03 3.44
CA ASN A 37 -3.24 -4.51 4.16
C ASN A 37 -2.96 -3.06 4.56
N ALA A 38 -3.83 -2.15 4.13
CA ALA A 38 -3.73 -0.71 4.36
C ALA A 38 -5.04 -0.15 4.93
N PRO A 39 -5.43 -0.51 6.15
CA PRO A 39 -6.64 0.02 6.76
C PRO A 39 -6.48 1.51 7.07
N ASN A 40 -7.48 2.31 6.73
CA ASN A 40 -7.46 3.75 7.03
C ASN A 40 -7.32 3.98 8.56
N GLY A 41 -6.37 4.80 8.98
CA GLY A 41 -6.02 5.04 10.39
C GLY A 41 -5.26 3.88 11.05
N GLY A 42 -4.92 2.83 10.30
CA GLY A 42 -4.18 1.67 10.77
C GLY A 42 -2.76 1.58 10.22
N GLU A 43 -2.09 0.51 10.58
CA GLU A 43 -0.71 0.21 10.17
C GLU A 43 -0.70 -0.46 8.79
N LEU A 44 0.28 -0.09 7.95
CA LEU A 44 0.54 -0.77 6.69
C LEU A 44 1.25 -2.10 6.93
N LYS A 45 0.66 -3.21 6.46
CA LYS A 45 1.19 -4.57 6.69
C LYS A 45 1.38 -5.35 5.40
N TYR A 46 2.40 -6.21 5.38
CA TYR A 46 2.55 -7.26 4.37
C TYR A 46 1.61 -8.42 4.67
N LEU A 47 0.91 -8.90 3.64
CA LEU A 47 0.12 -10.13 3.71
C LEU A 47 0.76 -11.26 2.91
N SER A 48 1.21 -10.98 1.69
CA SER A 48 1.81 -11.98 0.81
C SER A 48 2.71 -11.33 -0.24
N TYR A 49 3.77 -12.02 -0.61
CA TYR A 49 4.59 -11.73 -1.78
C TYR A 49 5.05 -13.03 -2.43
N GLY A 50 4.74 -13.21 -3.71
CA GLY A 50 5.10 -14.45 -4.43
C GLY A 50 4.35 -14.59 -5.75
N SER A 51 4.08 -15.82 -6.13
CA SER A 51 3.31 -16.13 -7.34
C SER A 51 1.96 -15.40 -7.32
N LYS A 52 1.53 -14.99 -8.51
CA LYS A 52 0.27 -14.26 -8.68
C LYS A 52 -0.90 -15.03 -8.05
N LEU A 53 -1.59 -14.38 -7.14
CA LEU A 53 -2.75 -14.93 -6.46
C LEU A 53 -4.02 -14.75 -7.29
N SER A 54 -4.93 -15.71 -7.20
CA SER A 54 -6.26 -15.59 -7.76
C SER A 54 -7.15 -14.69 -6.88
N GLU A 55 -8.26 -14.19 -7.43
CA GLU A 55 -9.24 -13.41 -6.65
C GLU A 55 -9.80 -14.21 -5.47
N THR A 56 -9.94 -15.53 -5.62
CA THR A 56 -10.39 -16.41 -4.53
C THR A 56 -9.35 -16.49 -3.42
N ASP A 57 -8.06 -16.58 -3.76
CA ASP A 57 -6.99 -16.63 -2.77
C ASP A 57 -6.89 -15.31 -1.99
N LEU A 58 -7.07 -14.17 -2.69
CA LEU A 58 -7.08 -12.83 -2.05
C LEU A 58 -8.18 -12.68 -0.99
N GLN A 59 -9.34 -13.32 -1.19
CA GLN A 59 -10.44 -13.31 -0.21
C GLN A 59 -10.14 -14.14 1.05
N HIS A 60 -9.20 -15.07 1.00
CA HIS A 60 -8.85 -15.97 2.10
C HIS A 60 -7.53 -15.60 2.80
N ILE A 61 -6.87 -14.52 2.36
CA ILE A 61 -5.67 -14.03 3.03
C ILE A 61 -6.06 -13.45 4.39
N ASN A 62 -5.50 -14.05 5.44
CA ASN A 62 -5.66 -13.58 6.81
C ASN A 62 -4.49 -12.72 7.24
N GLU A 63 -4.78 -11.70 8.03
CA GLU A 63 -3.74 -10.89 8.67
C GLU A 63 -2.98 -11.72 9.71
N ALA A 64 -1.66 -11.70 9.60
CA ALA A 64 -0.83 -12.15 10.72
C ALA A 64 -0.82 -11.06 11.81
N SER A 65 -1.06 -11.44 13.04
CA SER A 65 -1.23 -10.52 14.17
C SER A 65 0.07 -10.06 14.83
N ASN A 66 1.23 -10.30 14.20
CA ASN A 66 2.53 -9.93 14.76
C ASN A 66 3.19 -8.76 14.02
N CYS A 67 4.12 -8.07 14.70
CA CYS A 67 4.85 -6.93 14.16
C CYS A 67 5.80 -7.26 12.99
N ASN A 68 6.11 -8.52 12.75
CA ASN A 68 7.03 -8.95 11.68
C ASN A 68 6.43 -8.74 10.27
N HIS A 69 5.17 -8.35 10.19
CA HIS A 69 4.47 -8.08 8.93
C HIS A 69 4.30 -6.58 8.62
N THR A 70 4.89 -5.70 9.43
CA THR A 70 4.89 -4.26 9.13
C THR A 70 5.61 -4.00 7.80
N ALA A 71 4.93 -3.36 6.85
CA ALA A 71 5.49 -3.08 5.54
C ALA A 71 6.37 -1.82 5.52
N TYR A 72 6.18 -0.93 6.49
CA TYR A 72 7.02 0.26 6.68
C TYR A 72 7.35 0.44 8.16
N PRO A 73 8.34 -0.31 8.70
CA PRO A 73 8.72 -0.22 10.10
C PRO A 73 9.39 1.13 10.40
N VAL A 74 8.96 1.80 11.45
CA VAL A 74 9.55 3.06 11.91
C VAL A 74 10.03 2.92 13.36
N TYR A 75 10.97 3.77 13.76
CA TYR A 75 11.47 3.77 15.12
C TYR A 75 10.36 4.19 16.10
N GLY A 76 10.19 3.45 17.18
CA GLY A 76 9.14 3.68 18.18
C GLY A 76 7.94 2.73 18.08
N MET A 77 7.84 1.94 17.02
CA MET A 77 6.90 0.82 16.95
C MET A 77 7.40 -0.36 17.78
N ASN A 78 6.48 -1.12 18.41
CA ASN A 78 6.80 -2.34 19.15
C ASN A 78 7.24 -3.49 18.23
N CYS A 79 8.17 -3.23 17.32
CA CYS A 79 8.65 -4.20 16.36
C CYS A 79 10.17 -4.35 16.49
N PRO A 80 10.68 -5.51 16.93
CA PRO A 80 12.11 -5.76 16.98
C PRO A 80 12.64 -5.95 15.55
N GLY A 81 13.32 -4.96 15.02
CA GLY A 81 13.88 -5.00 13.67
C GLY A 81 14.51 -3.68 13.31
N GLU A 82 15.15 -3.65 12.15
CA GLU A 82 15.71 -2.41 11.61
C GLU A 82 14.56 -1.53 11.08
N ALA A 83 14.54 -0.27 11.51
CA ALA A 83 13.56 0.69 11.05
C ALA A 83 13.89 1.14 9.61
N ALA A 84 12.89 1.16 8.73
CA ALA A 84 13.00 1.76 7.41
C ALA A 84 13.20 3.29 7.50
N LEU A 85 12.75 3.88 8.61
CA LEU A 85 12.89 5.29 8.88
C LEU A 85 13.10 5.55 10.38
N SER A 86 14.07 6.41 10.68
CA SER A 86 14.34 6.93 12.03
C SER A 86 14.40 8.45 11.94
N VAL A 87 13.55 9.13 12.71
CA VAL A 87 13.42 10.60 12.71
C VAL A 87 13.68 11.11 14.12
N LYS A 88 14.40 12.21 14.23
CA LYS A 88 14.48 12.98 15.48
C LYS A 88 13.64 14.24 15.31
N HIS A 89 12.57 14.33 16.09
CA HIS A 89 11.69 15.48 16.11
C HIS A 89 12.30 16.67 16.87
N ALA A 90 11.76 17.87 16.68
CA ALA A 90 12.29 19.11 17.25
C ALA A 90 12.31 19.12 18.78
N ASP A 91 11.42 18.37 19.43
CA ASP A 91 11.36 18.19 20.89
C ASP A 91 12.35 17.14 21.41
N GLY A 92 13.13 16.52 20.52
CA GLY A 92 14.10 15.47 20.83
C GLY A 92 13.53 14.05 20.87
N ASN A 93 12.21 13.88 20.71
CA ASN A 93 11.57 12.58 20.60
C ASN A 93 11.99 11.89 19.29
N MET A 94 12.16 10.57 19.35
CA MET A 94 12.49 9.76 18.18
C MET A 94 11.37 8.77 17.80
N SER A 95 10.32 8.66 18.62
CA SER A 95 9.21 7.75 18.35
C SER A 95 8.31 8.31 17.25
N THR A 96 8.03 7.49 16.28
CA THR A 96 7.19 7.80 15.13
C THR A 96 6.07 6.76 15.06
N GLN A 97 4.83 7.17 14.78
CA GLN A 97 3.66 6.29 14.66
C GLN A 97 2.92 6.58 13.37
N MET A 98 3.25 5.83 12.32
CA MET A 98 2.65 6.01 11.01
C MET A 98 1.30 5.30 10.91
N GLU A 99 0.33 5.98 10.32
CA GLU A 99 -0.97 5.42 9.96
C GLU A 99 -1.27 5.67 8.49
N VAL A 100 -2.03 4.75 7.88
CA VAL A 100 -2.50 4.89 6.50
C VAL A 100 -3.60 5.94 6.46
N VAL A 101 -3.44 6.93 5.58
CA VAL A 101 -4.43 8.00 5.34
C VAL A 101 -5.21 7.73 4.06
N SER A 102 -4.50 7.36 3.00
CA SER A 102 -5.12 7.10 1.70
C SER A 102 -4.27 6.18 0.83
N VAL A 103 -4.94 5.57 -0.13
CA VAL A 103 -4.32 4.77 -1.17
C VAL A 103 -4.85 5.24 -2.52
N SER A 104 -3.96 5.42 -3.47
CA SER A 104 -4.31 5.73 -4.84
C SER A 104 -3.61 4.79 -5.81
N THR A 105 -4.27 4.47 -6.92
CA THR A 105 -3.72 3.63 -7.97
C THR A 105 -3.95 4.28 -9.32
N ASN A 106 -2.87 4.50 -10.06
CA ASN A 106 -2.88 5.11 -11.39
C ASN A 106 -2.35 4.12 -12.40
N GLN A 107 -3.10 3.94 -13.49
CA GLN A 107 -2.65 3.16 -14.63
C GLN A 107 -1.78 4.04 -15.53
N GLU A 108 -0.57 3.57 -15.80
CA GLU A 108 0.38 4.20 -16.72
C GLU A 108 0.68 3.20 -17.83
N ASN A 109 0.55 3.56 -19.10
CA ASN A 109 0.85 2.72 -20.28
C ASN A 109 0.99 1.20 -20.01
N GLN A 110 2.20 0.77 -19.63
CA GLN A 110 2.55 -0.63 -19.34
C GLN A 110 2.88 -0.88 -17.86
N SER A 111 2.46 0.00 -16.97
CA SER A 111 2.67 -0.13 -15.53
C SER A 111 1.49 0.38 -14.73
N THR A 112 1.42 -0.03 -13.48
CA THR A 112 0.44 0.45 -12.51
C THR A 112 1.20 1.02 -11.32
N LEU A 113 0.98 2.30 -11.03
CA LEU A 113 1.56 2.98 -9.87
C LEU A 113 0.55 3.00 -8.74
N THR A 114 0.91 2.38 -7.61
CA THR A 114 0.15 2.46 -6.36
C THR A 114 0.92 3.32 -5.36
N THR A 115 0.27 4.35 -4.85
CA THR A 115 0.81 5.24 -3.82
C THR A 115 0.00 5.09 -2.54
N ILE A 116 0.70 4.85 -1.42
CA ILE A 116 0.12 4.72 -0.09
C ILE A 116 0.63 5.89 0.74
N HIS A 117 -0.29 6.79 1.11
CA HIS A 117 0.02 7.95 1.94
C HIS A 117 -0.06 7.58 3.42
N LEU A 118 1.07 7.68 4.11
CA LEU A 118 1.21 7.47 5.55
C LEU A 118 1.44 8.81 6.22
N LYS A 119 0.85 9.02 7.40
CA LYS A 119 1.05 10.22 8.21
C LYS A 119 1.42 9.83 9.64
N ASP A 120 2.31 10.60 10.26
CA ASP A 120 2.54 10.47 11.70
C ASP A 120 1.34 11.00 12.51
N LYS A 121 0.96 10.28 13.58
CA LYS A 121 -0.19 10.63 14.43
C LYS A 121 -0.02 11.90 15.22
N VAL A 122 1.23 12.29 15.51
CA VAL A 122 1.57 13.37 16.44
C VAL A 122 2.26 14.52 15.72
N TYR A 123 3.20 14.20 14.83
CA TYR A 123 4.06 15.20 14.18
C TYR A 123 3.60 15.53 12.76
N PRO A 124 3.83 16.77 12.27
CA PRO A 124 3.48 17.20 10.92
C PRO A 124 4.43 16.61 9.87
N PHE A 125 4.39 15.30 9.71
CA PHE A 125 5.31 14.51 8.94
C PHE A 125 4.57 13.39 8.20
N TYR A 126 4.94 13.12 6.97
CA TYR A 126 4.32 12.08 6.15
C TYR A 126 5.33 11.31 5.30
N VAL A 127 4.92 10.14 4.86
CA VAL A 127 5.65 9.29 3.93
C VAL A 127 4.69 8.79 2.86
N ASP A 128 5.05 8.99 1.60
CA ASP A 128 4.41 8.34 0.47
C ASP A 128 5.21 7.10 0.07
N VAL A 129 4.59 5.94 0.20
CA VAL A 129 5.17 4.67 -0.22
C VAL A 129 4.64 4.33 -1.60
N HIS A 130 5.53 4.19 -2.56
CA HIS A 130 5.21 3.96 -3.96
C HIS A 130 5.60 2.55 -4.38
N TYR A 131 4.69 1.91 -5.12
CA TYR A 131 4.92 0.63 -5.78
C TYR A 131 4.52 0.75 -7.24
N LYS A 132 5.45 0.51 -8.15
CA LYS A 132 5.20 0.49 -9.58
C LYS A 132 5.36 -0.92 -10.11
N ALA A 133 4.25 -1.53 -10.51
CA ALA A 133 4.21 -2.87 -11.09
C ALA A 133 4.22 -2.77 -12.62
N TYR A 134 5.17 -3.42 -13.25
CA TYR A 134 5.29 -3.47 -14.71
C TYR A 134 4.49 -4.63 -15.28
N GLN A 135 3.81 -4.40 -16.41
CA GLN A 135 2.93 -5.40 -17.04
C GLN A 135 3.61 -6.23 -18.13
N ASP A 136 4.80 -5.86 -18.55
CA ASP A 136 5.60 -6.56 -19.55
C ASP A 136 6.73 -7.40 -18.93
N VAL A 137 7.05 -7.17 -17.66
CA VAL A 137 8.07 -7.91 -16.90
C VAL A 137 7.60 -8.18 -15.48
N ASP A 138 8.13 -9.22 -14.83
CA ASP A 138 7.83 -9.54 -13.43
C ASP A 138 8.68 -8.67 -12.47
N MET A 139 8.45 -7.36 -12.51
CA MET A 139 9.18 -6.40 -11.70
C MET A 139 8.21 -5.46 -10.96
N ILE A 140 8.47 -5.28 -9.68
CA ILE A 140 7.84 -4.26 -8.84
C ILE A 140 8.95 -3.34 -8.35
N GLU A 141 8.92 -2.08 -8.78
CA GLU A 141 9.77 -1.03 -8.25
C GLU A 141 9.12 -0.43 -7.01
N ALA A 142 9.92 -0.15 -5.97
CA ALA A 142 9.45 0.46 -4.74
C ALA A 142 10.37 1.61 -4.32
N TRP A 143 9.77 2.73 -3.92
CA TRP A 143 10.49 3.87 -3.32
C TRP A 143 9.60 4.62 -2.34
N THR A 144 10.18 5.53 -1.59
CA THR A 144 9.46 6.38 -0.64
C THR A 144 9.81 7.85 -0.83
N GLU A 145 8.81 8.69 -0.64
CA GLU A 145 8.97 10.13 -0.53
C GLU A 145 8.60 10.57 0.88
N ILE A 146 9.44 11.42 1.48
CA ILE A 146 9.28 11.88 2.85
C ILE A 146 9.06 13.37 2.83
N GLY A 147 8.04 13.83 3.53
CA GLY A 147 7.71 15.25 3.59
C GLY A 147 7.32 15.71 4.99
N HIS A 148 7.36 17.02 5.15
CA HIS A 148 6.96 17.72 6.36
C HIS A 148 5.94 18.82 5.97
N THR A 149 4.84 18.91 6.70
CA THR A 149 3.76 19.91 6.48
C THR A 149 3.90 21.10 7.40
#